data_0ffb763c1a056ff51ce3600f2d29dc6c
#
_entry.id   0ffb763c1a056ff51ce3600f2d29dc6c
#
_cell.length_a   1.000
_cell.length_b   1.000
_cell.length_c   1.000
_cell.angle_alpha   90.00
_cell.angle_beta   90.00
_cell.angle_gamma   90.00
#
_symmetry.space_group_name_H-M   'P 1'
#
loop_
_entity.id
_entity.type
_entity.pdbx_description
1 polymer ?
#
loop_
_entity_poly.entity_id
_entity_poly.type
_entity_poly.pdbx_seq_one_letter_code
_entity_poly.pdbx_strand_id
1 'polypeptide(L)'
;DIIMLDISMPTMNGLDVTKQLRAAVPRAKLIFVTMMSEPFYISQAFELGASGYVLKQSASTELLSALNAALKNQRYISPQLSLEVQDAIETPWVKPEGFSSKLTPRQQEVLQLLTKGFSTKEIAATMQVSTKAVEFHKGNITRRLGIRTTAELTRFALSQGLTKLDDQHP
;
A
#
# COMPACT_ATOMS: atom_id res chain seq x y z
N ASP A 1 1.59 -25.74 4.61
CA ASP A 1 2.28 -25.06 3.50
C ASP A 1 2.55 -23.59 3.86
N ILE A 2 3.64 -23.06 3.34
CA ILE A 2 4.01 -21.65 3.49
C ILE A 2 4.10 -21.03 2.10
N ILE A 3 3.52 -19.87 1.93
CA ILE A 3 3.57 -19.08 0.70
C ILE A 3 4.29 -17.77 0.99
N MET A 4 5.32 -17.47 0.21
CA MET A 4 6.02 -16.19 0.26
C MET A 4 5.55 -15.31 -0.89
N LEU A 5 5.25 -14.06 -0.58
CA LEU A 5 4.72 -13.08 -1.52
C LEU A 5 5.47 -11.75 -1.44
N ASP A 6 5.70 -11.15 -2.60
CA ASP A 6 6.04 -9.73 -2.65
C ASP A 6 4.76 -8.90 -2.81
N ILE A 7 4.70 -7.73 -2.19
CA ILE A 7 3.60 -6.78 -2.39
C ILE A 7 3.73 -6.11 -3.77
N SER A 8 4.97 -5.74 -4.16
CA SER A 8 5.24 -5.00 -5.39
C SER A 8 5.56 -5.94 -6.56
N MET A 9 4.53 -6.54 -7.16
CA MET A 9 4.69 -7.39 -8.34
C MET A 9 4.18 -6.68 -9.62
N PRO A 10 4.75 -6.97 -10.80
CA PRO A 10 4.48 -6.21 -12.02
C PRO A 10 3.04 -6.21 -12.50
N THR A 11 2.32 -7.32 -12.33
CA THR A 11 0.98 -7.53 -12.92
C THR A 11 -0.15 -7.46 -11.90
N MET A 12 0.11 -7.76 -10.64
CA MET A 12 -0.89 -7.79 -9.59
C MET A 12 -0.24 -7.47 -8.24
N ASN A 13 -0.93 -6.70 -7.40
CA ASN A 13 -0.46 -6.41 -6.05
C ASN A 13 -0.55 -7.66 -5.17
N GLY A 14 0.50 -7.96 -4.39
CA GLY A 14 0.55 -9.13 -3.52
C GLY A 14 -0.58 -9.18 -2.49
N LEU A 15 -1.09 -8.04 -2.04
CA LEU A 15 -2.25 -7.99 -1.14
C LEU A 15 -3.53 -8.49 -1.84
N ASP A 16 -3.70 -8.20 -3.13
CA ASP A 16 -4.86 -8.68 -3.89
C ASP A 16 -4.74 -10.16 -4.22
N VAL A 17 -3.52 -10.64 -4.52
CA VAL A 17 -3.24 -12.08 -4.64
C VAL A 17 -3.58 -12.82 -3.36
N THR A 18 -3.28 -12.23 -2.20
CA THR A 18 -3.56 -12.82 -0.89
C THR A 18 -5.05 -13.08 -0.69
N LYS A 19 -5.94 -12.18 -1.13
CA LYS A 19 -7.39 -12.38 -1.06
C LYS A 19 -7.84 -13.63 -1.83
N GLN A 20 -7.27 -13.85 -3.03
CA GLN A 20 -7.55 -15.03 -3.84
C GLN A 20 -6.95 -16.30 -3.22
N LEU A 21 -5.71 -16.22 -2.71
CA LEU A 21 -5.05 -17.35 -2.05
C LEU A 21 -5.79 -17.81 -0.79
N ARG A 22 -6.37 -16.89 -0.03
CA ARG A 22 -7.17 -17.25 1.16
C ARG A 22 -8.40 -18.07 0.80
N ALA A 23 -8.99 -17.86 -0.35
CA ALA A 23 -10.11 -18.69 -0.83
C ALA A 23 -9.62 -20.06 -1.30
N ALA A 24 -8.47 -20.14 -1.98
CA ALA A 24 -7.94 -21.37 -2.56
C ALA A 24 -7.21 -22.25 -1.54
N VAL A 25 -6.41 -21.65 -0.65
CA VAL A 25 -5.55 -22.35 0.32
C VAL A 25 -5.64 -21.70 1.71
N PRO A 26 -6.79 -21.80 2.40
CA PRO A 26 -7.07 -21.04 3.62
C PRO A 26 -6.13 -21.38 4.79
N ARG A 27 -5.50 -22.55 4.78
CA ARG A 27 -4.58 -23.01 5.84
C ARG A 27 -3.13 -22.63 5.61
N ALA A 28 -2.77 -22.12 4.42
CA ALA A 28 -1.40 -21.76 4.12
C ALA A 28 -0.94 -20.57 4.99
N LYS A 29 0.30 -20.64 5.47
CA LYS A 29 0.96 -19.52 6.16
C LYS A 29 1.47 -18.56 5.11
N LEU A 30 1.13 -17.29 5.24
CA LEU A 30 1.56 -16.26 4.29
C LEU A 30 2.65 -15.40 4.91
N ILE A 31 3.78 -15.27 4.22
CA ILE A 31 4.88 -14.39 4.62
C ILE A 31 5.12 -13.40 3.48
N PHE A 32 4.99 -12.11 3.78
CA PHE A 32 5.37 -11.07 2.84
C PHE A 32 6.86 -10.83 2.91
N VAL A 33 7.51 -10.77 1.73
CA VAL A 33 8.93 -10.42 1.57
C VAL A 33 8.99 -9.27 0.59
N THR A 34 9.14 -8.04 1.08
CA THR A 34 8.90 -6.83 0.30
C THR A 34 9.84 -5.70 0.65
N MET A 35 9.93 -4.69 -0.23
CA MET A 35 10.65 -3.44 0.04
C MET A 35 9.78 -2.39 0.75
N MET A 36 8.46 -2.65 0.89
CA MET A 36 7.53 -1.71 1.52
C MET A 36 7.71 -1.73 3.04
N SER A 37 7.91 -0.56 3.65
CA SER A 37 8.11 -0.39 5.09
C SER A 37 7.03 0.47 5.75
N GLU A 38 6.09 0.96 4.95
CA GLU A 38 5.03 1.84 5.44
C GLU A 38 4.01 1.07 6.28
N PRO A 39 3.58 1.62 7.42
CA PRO A 39 2.64 0.99 8.35
C PRO A 39 1.35 0.50 7.68
N PHE A 40 0.89 1.20 6.66
CA PHE A 40 -0.30 0.83 5.88
C PHE A 40 -0.20 -0.58 5.27
N TYR A 41 0.92 -0.90 4.60
CA TYR A 41 1.08 -2.22 3.97
C TYR A 41 1.21 -3.34 4.98
N ILE A 42 1.88 -3.04 6.10
CA ILE A 42 2.07 -4.00 7.18
C ILE A 42 0.72 -4.34 7.83
N SER A 43 -0.08 -3.32 8.16
CA SER A 43 -1.43 -3.51 8.70
C SER A 43 -2.32 -4.31 7.75
N GLN A 44 -2.34 -3.95 6.46
CA GLN A 44 -3.13 -4.65 5.45
C GLN A 44 -2.71 -6.12 5.29
N ALA A 45 -1.40 -6.40 5.31
CA ALA A 45 -0.90 -7.77 5.24
C ALA A 45 -1.41 -8.61 6.42
N PHE A 46 -1.34 -8.08 7.65
CA PHE A 46 -1.82 -8.78 8.84
C PHE A 46 -3.35 -8.86 8.94
N GLU A 47 -4.10 -7.88 8.45
CA GLU A 47 -5.56 -7.96 8.29
C GLU A 47 -5.97 -9.10 7.34
N LEU A 48 -5.19 -9.33 6.28
CA LEU A 48 -5.37 -10.44 5.35
C LEU A 48 -4.85 -11.77 5.90
N GLY A 49 -4.40 -11.79 7.16
CA GLY A 49 -3.98 -12.99 7.86
C GLY A 49 -2.54 -13.41 7.58
N ALA A 50 -1.63 -12.48 7.26
CA ALA A 50 -0.22 -12.80 7.15
C ALA A 50 0.31 -13.38 8.46
N SER A 51 1.22 -14.35 8.33
CA SER A 51 1.99 -14.92 9.43
C SER A 51 3.32 -14.21 9.62
N GLY A 52 3.82 -13.53 8.58
CA GLY A 52 5.10 -12.82 8.67
C GLY A 52 5.19 -11.65 7.68
N TYR A 53 6.00 -10.66 8.06
CA TYR A 53 6.36 -9.51 7.23
C TYR A 53 7.86 -9.26 7.34
N VAL A 54 8.57 -9.48 6.24
CA VAL A 54 10.04 -9.43 6.16
C VAL A 54 10.43 -8.40 5.12
N LEU A 55 11.37 -7.52 5.47
CA LEU A 55 11.95 -6.60 4.51
C LEU A 55 12.95 -7.32 3.61
N LYS A 56 12.90 -7.09 2.30
CA LYS A 56 13.83 -7.73 1.33
C LYS A 56 15.30 -7.48 1.67
N GLN A 57 15.62 -6.31 2.19
CA GLN A 57 17.00 -5.95 2.56
C GLN A 57 17.56 -6.79 3.72
N SER A 58 16.71 -7.36 4.55
CA SER A 58 17.11 -8.23 5.66
C SER A 58 16.68 -9.69 5.48
N ALA A 59 16.10 -10.05 4.34
CA ALA A 59 15.56 -11.38 4.09
C ALA A 59 16.58 -12.49 4.25
N SER A 60 17.85 -12.27 3.87
CA SER A 60 18.93 -13.26 4.00
C SER A 60 19.19 -13.69 5.45
N THR A 61 18.97 -12.80 6.41
CA THR A 61 19.21 -13.06 7.85
C THR A 61 17.94 -13.42 8.61
N GLU A 62 16.77 -12.95 8.15
CA GLU A 62 15.52 -13.01 8.89
C GLU A 62 14.54 -14.08 8.39
N LEU A 63 14.68 -14.55 7.15
CA LEU A 63 13.70 -15.44 6.54
C LEU A 63 13.50 -16.74 7.32
N LEU A 64 14.58 -17.36 7.82
CA LEU A 64 14.48 -18.57 8.63
C LEU A 64 13.72 -18.34 9.93
N SER A 65 13.94 -17.20 10.57
CA SER A 65 13.22 -16.82 11.79
C SER A 65 11.72 -16.62 11.51
N ALA A 66 11.39 -15.96 10.41
CA ALA A 66 10.01 -15.75 9.98
C ALA A 66 9.29 -17.08 9.64
N LEU A 67 9.98 -18.00 8.95
CA LEU A 67 9.48 -19.34 8.66
C LEU A 67 9.20 -20.14 9.94
N ASN A 68 10.15 -20.15 10.88
CA ASN A 68 9.99 -20.84 12.14
C ASN A 68 8.86 -20.26 13.00
N ALA A 69 8.71 -18.95 13.04
CA ALA A 69 7.59 -18.28 13.72
C ALA A 69 6.26 -18.68 13.09
N ALA A 70 6.15 -18.65 11.76
CA ALA A 70 4.95 -19.02 11.04
C ALA A 70 4.52 -20.48 11.30
N LEU A 71 5.49 -21.42 11.35
CA LEU A 71 5.23 -22.82 11.67
C LEU A 71 4.70 -23.00 13.10
N LYS A 72 5.13 -22.16 14.03
CA LYS A 72 4.64 -22.13 15.42
C LYS A 72 3.35 -21.33 15.61
N ASN A 73 2.71 -20.87 14.53
CA ASN A 73 1.56 -19.95 14.57
C ASN A 73 1.84 -18.62 15.26
N GLN A 74 3.09 -18.20 15.28
CA GLN A 74 3.52 -16.90 15.79
C GLN A 74 3.65 -15.92 14.63
N ARG A 75 3.39 -14.63 14.88
CA ARG A 75 3.62 -13.56 13.91
C ARG A 75 5.09 -13.16 13.93
N TYR A 76 5.60 -12.82 12.75
CA TYR A 76 6.96 -12.30 12.60
C TYR A 76 6.93 -10.95 11.88
N ILE A 77 7.70 -10.00 12.38
CA ILE A 77 7.92 -8.70 11.76
C ILE A 77 9.40 -8.42 11.78
N SER A 78 9.92 -7.90 10.67
CA SER A 78 11.32 -7.44 10.61
C SER A 78 11.63 -6.47 11.74
N PRO A 79 12.67 -6.71 12.56
CA PRO A 79 13.05 -5.81 13.65
C PRO A 79 13.40 -4.38 13.22
N GLN A 80 13.73 -4.19 11.94
CA GLN A 80 14.02 -2.86 11.37
C GLN A 80 12.78 -1.97 11.25
N LEU A 81 11.59 -2.55 11.34
CA LEU A 81 10.35 -1.78 11.34
C LEU A 81 10.20 -1.05 12.67
N SER A 82 9.79 0.21 12.62
CA SER A 82 9.68 1.05 13.81
C SER A 82 8.75 0.44 14.88
N LEU A 83 9.00 0.76 16.14
CA LEU A 83 8.14 0.36 17.26
C LEU A 83 6.68 0.79 17.05
N GLU A 84 6.45 1.96 16.45
CA GLU A 84 5.11 2.45 16.12
C GLU A 84 4.34 1.51 15.18
N VAL A 85 5.07 0.82 14.29
CA VAL A 85 4.49 -0.19 13.40
C VAL A 85 4.23 -1.48 14.14
N GLN A 86 5.09 -1.87 15.06
CA GLN A 86 4.92 -3.05 15.90
C GLN A 86 3.72 -2.89 16.84
N ASP A 87 3.61 -1.74 17.50
CA ASP A 87 2.46 -1.40 18.35
C ASP A 87 1.13 -1.40 17.57
N ALA A 88 1.14 -0.88 16.33
CA ALA A 88 -0.04 -0.87 15.47
C ALA A 88 -0.53 -2.27 15.06
N ILE A 89 0.31 -3.30 15.19
CA ILE A 89 -0.01 -4.69 14.82
C ILE A 89 -0.38 -5.52 16.05
N GLU A 90 0.22 -5.24 17.22
CA GLU A 90 -0.08 -5.95 18.48
C GLU A 90 -1.40 -5.49 19.10
N THR A 91 -1.75 -4.22 18.93
CA THR A 91 -3.08 -3.73 19.24
C THR A 91 -4.03 -4.16 18.11
N PRO A 92 -5.22 -4.73 18.41
CA PRO A 92 -6.24 -4.89 17.38
C PRO A 92 -6.46 -3.51 16.77
N TRP A 93 -6.03 -3.33 15.51
CA TRP A 93 -6.15 -2.06 14.82
C TRP A 93 -7.65 -1.75 14.70
N VAL A 94 -8.16 -1.03 15.69
CA VAL A 94 -9.45 -0.37 15.57
C VAL A 94 -9.23 0.65 14.46
N LYS A 95 -9.75 0.32 13.28
CA LYS A 95 -9.83 1.23 12.14
C LYS A 95 -10.21 2.60 12.70
N PRO A 96 -9.34 3.62 12.72
CA PRO A 96 -9.80 4.94 13.11
C PRO A 96 -10.95 5.24 12.16
N GLU A 97 -12.11 5.62 12.70
CA GLU A 97 -13.21 6.08 11.86
C GLU A 97 -12.65 7.16 10.94
N GLY A 98 -12.51 6.85 9.65
CA GLY A 98 -11.86 7.73 8.67
C GLY A 98 -10.53 7.25 8.09
N PHE A 99 -9.90 6.16 8.55
CA PHE A 99 -8.79 5.53 7.82
C PHE A 99 -9.37 4.64 6.72
N SER A 100 -9.94 5.28 5.75
CA SER A 100 -10.32 4.70 4.49
C SER A 100 -9.05 4.58 3.63
N SER A 101 -8.92 3.50 2.89
CA SER A 101 -8.06 3.42 1.69
C SER A 101 -8.41 4.52 0.69
N LYS A 102 -9.41 5.33 1.00
CA LYS A 102 -9.88 6.47 0.24
C LYS A 102 -8.98 7.65 0.55
N LEU A 103 -8.42 8.19 -0.49
CA LEU A 103 -7.78 9.50 -0.46
C LEU A 103 -8.74 10.52 0.15
N THR A 104 -8.21 11.52 0.86
CA THR A 104 -9.04 12.64 1.29
C THR A 104 -9.66 13.34 0.08
N PRO A 105 -10.79 14.06 0.21
CA PRO A 105 -11.39 14.78 -0.92
C PRO A 105 -10.36 15.66 -1.66
N ARG A 106 -9.47 16.30 -0.93
CA ARG A 106 -8.41 17.16 -1.50
C ARG A 106 -7.35 16.35 -2.26
N GLN A 107 -7.00 15.17 -1.77
CA GLN A 107 -6.09 14.25 -2.45
C GLN A 107 -6.75 13.64 -3.71
N GLN A 108 -8.04 13.34 -3.65
CA GLN A 108 -8.79 12.87 -4.83
C GLN A 108 -8.82 13.93 -5.94
N GLU A 109 -9.05 15.20 -5.59
CA GLU A 109 -9.04 16.32 -6.52
C GLU A 109 -7.65 16.48 -7.18
N VAL A 110 -6.56 16.45 -6.39
CA VAL A 110 -5.19 16.46 -6.92
C VAL A 110 -4.95 15.27 -7.84
N LEU A 111 -5.37 14.07 -7.44
CA LEU A 111 -5.19 12.87 -8.26
C LEU A 111 -5.96 12.95 -9.58
N GLN A 112 -7.22 13.42 -9.56
CA GLN A 112 -8.01 13.61 -10.79
C GLN A 112 -7.34 14.57 -11.78
N LEU A 113 -6.82 15.70 -11.29
CA LEU A 113 -6.12 16.66 -12.14
C LEU A 113 -4.80 16.10 -12.68
N LEU A 114 -4.04 15.35 -11.85
CA LEU A 114 -2.82 14.66 -12.30
C LEU A 114 -3.10 13.67 -13.43
N THR A 115 -4.17 12.89 -13.30
CA THR A 115 -4.53 11.85 -14.29
C THR A 115 -5.09 12.45 -15.59
N LYS A 116 -5.57 13.70 -15.54
CA LYS A 116 -5.95 14.50 -16.71
C LYS A 116 -4.74 15.17 -17.38
N GLY A 117 -3.53 14.97 -16.89
CA GLY A 117 -2.30 15.51 -17.49
C GLY A 117 -1.91 16.91 -17.01
N PHE A 118 -2.63 17.49 -16.04
CA PHE A 118 -2.27 18.82 -15.51
C PHE A 118 -0.93 18.79 -14.79
N SER A 119 -0.10 19.78 -15.07
CA SER A 119 1.15 20.02 -14.35
C SER A 119 0.90 20.48 -12.91
N THR A 120 1.89 20.36 -12.04
CA THR A 120 1.80 20.86 -10.65
C THR A 120 1.41 22.35 -10.58
N LYS A 121 1.87 23.18 -11.54
CA LYS A 121 1.54 24.61 -11.60
C LYS A 121 0.08 24.85 -11.97
N GLU A 122 -0.43 24.12 -12.95
CA GLU A 122 -1.83 24.20 -13.38
C GLU A 122 -2.78 23.70 -12.29
N ILE A 123 -2.41 22.60 -11.61
CA ILE A 123 -3.17 22.10 -10.46
C ILE A 123 -3.20 23.16 -9.35
N ALA A 124 -2.07 23.78 -9.04
CA ALA A 124 -1.97 24.81 -8.02
C ALA A 124 -2.87 26.02 -8.36
N ALA A 125 -2.86 26.44 -9.61
CA ALA A 125 -3.72 27.53 -10.10
C ALA A 125 -5.21 27.15 -10.03
N THR A 126 -5.58 25.96 -10.52
CA THR A 126 -6.97 25.45 -10.51
C THR A 126 -7.51 25.32 -9.08
N MET A 127 -6.71 24.82 -8.17
CA MET A 127 -7.09 24.60 -6.78
C MET A 127 -6.91 25.81 -5.86
N GLN A 128 -6.36 26.92 -6.39
CA GLN A 128 -6.05 28.15 -5.65
C GLN A 128 -5.14 27.91 -4.43
N VAL A 129 -4.11 27.09 -4.60
CA VAL A 129 -3.12 26.76 -3.58
C VAL A 129 -1.69 26.98 -4.10
N SER A 130 -0.71 26.89 -3.20
CA SER A 130 0.70 26.94 -3.62
C SER A 130 1.13 25.64 -4.31
N THR A 131 2.11 25.71 -5.20
CA THR A 131 2.75 24.51 -5.81
C THR A 131 3.33 23.59 -4.75
N LYS A 132 3.85 24.13 -3.64
CA LYS A 132 4.31 23.35 -2.48
C LYS A 132 3.19 22.51 -1.85
N ALA A 133 1.98 23.06 -1.76
CA ALA A 133 0.82 22.33 -1.24
C ALA A 133 0.42 21.17 -2.17
N VAL A 134 0.47 21.38 -3.49
CA VAL A 134 0.22 20.31 -4.47
C VAL A 134 1.28 19.22 -4.36
N GLU A 135 2.57 19.56 -4.28
CA GLU A 135 3.65 18.58 -4.09
C GLU A 135 3.50 17.80 -2.77
N PHE A 136 3.08 18.47 -1.70
CA PHE A 136 2.77 17.80 -0.43
C PHE A 136 1.64 16.79 -0.60
N HIS A 137 0.56 17.15 -1.28
CA HIS A 137 -0.55 16.22 -1.56
C HIS A 137 -0.11 15.06 -2.45
N LYS A 138 0.68 15.32 -3.51
CA LYS A 138 1.26 14.27 -4.37
C LYS A 138 2.12 13.30 -3.57
N GLY A 139 3.03 13.81 -2.76
CA GLY A 139 3.88 13.00 -1.88
C GLY A 139 3.06 12.12 -0.91
N ASN A 140 1.98 12.65 -0.36
CA ASN A 140 1.09 11.88 0.50
C ASN A 140 0.26 10.84 -0.27
N ILE A 141 -0.20 11.16 -1.49
CA ILE A 141 -0.89 10.20 -2.37
C ILE A 141 0.04 9.04 -2.72
N THR A 142 1.25 9.33 -3.22
CA THR A 142 2.23 8.31 -3.62
C THR A 142 2.63 7.43 -2.43
N ARG A 143 2.87 8.04 -1.27
CA ARG A 143 3.20 7.31 -0.04
C ARG A 143 2.04 6.44 0.42
N ARG A 144 0.81 6.98 0.41
CA ARG A 144 -0.39 6.28 0.88
C ARG A 144 -0.82 5.13 -0.04
N LEU A 145 -0.64 5.30 -1.35
CA LEU A 145 -0.99 4.29 -2.35
C LEU A 145 0.18 3.36 -2.69
N GLY A 146 1.42 3.72 -2.32
CA GLY A 146 2.63 3.01 -2.73
C GLY A 146 2.91 3.09 -4.23
N ILE A 147 2.31 4.05 -4.92
CA ILE A 147 2.37 4.23 -6.37
C ILE A 147 3.37 5.34 -6.68
N ARG A 148 4.34 5.05 -7.55
CA ARG A 148 5.43 6.00 -7.85
C ARG A 148 5.33 6.66 -9.23
N THR A 149 4.56 6.08 -10.14
CA THR A 149 4.45 6.57 -11.52
C THR A 149 3.08 7.16 -11.80
N THR A 150 3.01 8.17 -12.68
CA THR A 150 1.75 8.76 -13.13
C THR A 150 0.86 7.73 -13.82
N ALA A 151 1.44 6.79 -14.58
CA ALA A 151 0.70 5.72 -15.25
C ALA A 151 -0.02 4.80 -14.24
N GLU A 152 0.63 4.46 -13.13
CA GLU A 152 0.02 3.66 -12.06
C GLU A 152 -1.05 4.46 -11.30
N LEU A 153 -0.81 5.75 -11.06
CA LEU A 153 -1.80 6.65 -10.46
C LEU A 153 -3.05 6.76 -11.33
N THR A 154 -2.89 6.84 -12.65
CA THR A 154 -4.01 6.87 -13.61
C THR A 154 -4.79 5.55 -13.57
N ARG A 155 -4.10 4.41 -13.60
CA ARG A 155 -4.76 3.10 -13.46
C ARG A 155 -5.53 2.96 -12.15
N PHE A 156 -4.94 3.43 -11.07
CA PHE A 156 -5.61 3.45 -9.76
C PHE A 156 -6.86 4.33 -9.79
N ALA A 157 -6.77 5.55 -10.32
CA ALA A 157 -7.90 6.48 -10.40
C ALA A 157 -9.06 5.91 -11.25
N LEU A 158 -8.74 5.25 -12.36
CA LEU A 158 -9.71 4.54 -13.20
C LEU A 158 -10.39 3.40 -12.43
N SER A 159 -9.62 2.57 -11.72
CA SER A 159 -10.16 1.44 -10.94
C SER A 159 -11.07 1.89 -9.79
N GLN A 160 -10.85 3.07 -9.26
CA GLN A 160 -11.68 3.67 -8.20
C GLN A 160 -12.84 4.53 -8.73
N GLY A 161 -12.99 4.65 -10.07
CA GLY A 161 -13.99 5.51 -10.68
C GLY A 161 -13.78 7.00 -10.45
N LEU A 162 -12.55 7.40 -10.07
CA LEU A 162 -12.20 8.79 -9.80
C LEU A 162 -11.95 9.58 -11.09
N THR A 163 -11.69 8.92 -12.19
CA THR A 163 -11.56 9.51 -13.54
C THR A 163 -12.13 8.56 -14.58
N LYS A 164 -12.46 9.10 -15.77
CA LYS A 164 -12.90 8.33 -16.94
C LYS A 164 -11.91 8.52 -18.09
N LEU A 165 -11.83 7.55 -18.99
CA LEU A 165 -10.93 7.58 -20.14
C LEU A 165 -11.29 8.63 -21.21
N ASP A 166 -12.52 9.19 -21.17
CA ASP A 166 -13.05 10.04 -22.25
C ASP A 166 -12.82 11.55 -22.08
N ASP A 167 -12.17 11.97 -21.01
CA ASP A 167 -11.82 13.39 -20.85
C ASP A 167 -10.47 13.67 -21.54
N GLN A 168 -10.47 13.60 -22.87
CA GLN A 168 -9.36 14.11 -23.67
C GLN A 168 -9.24 15.63 -23.50
N HIS A 169 -8.05 16.06 -23.16
CA HIS A 169 -7.67 17.48 -23.21
C HIS A 169 -7.75 17.97 -24.66
N PRO A 170 -8.29 19.18 -24.92
CA PRO A 170 -8.19 19.79 -26.23
C PRO A 170 -6.75 20.13 -26.60
#